data_57cbe90845461857a927dc9fda6467fc
#
_entry.id   57cbe90845461857a927dc9fda6467fc
#
_cell.length_a   1.000
_cell.length_b   1.000
_cell.length_c   1.000
_cell.angle_alpha   90.00
_cell.angle_beta   90.00
_cell.angle_gamma   90.00
#
_symmetry.space_group_name_H-M   'P 1'
#
loop_
_entity.id
_entity.type
_entity.pdbx_description
1 polymer ?
#
loop_
_entity_poly.entity_id
_entity_poly.type
_entity_poly.pdbx_seq_one_letter_code
_entity_poly.pdbx_strand_id
1 'polypeptide(L)'
;MSTITCIEDLRQLAQRRVPRMFYDYVDSGSWTESTYKANEADFQSIQFRQRVAVNMENRSTATRMVGQAARMPVAIAPVGLTGMQHADGEIHAARAAEKFGVPFTLSTMSICSIEDVAEHTSSPFWFQLYMMRDRDAMRKMIQRAHDARCSALVLTLDLQVIGQRHKDIKNGLSAPPKPTVRNVLNLATKPSWCLGMLATQRRTFRNLVGHVKGVSDMRSLSAWTNEQFDPRLSWSDIDWVRDQWGGKLILKGIMEVEDAELAAEHGADAIVVSNHGGRQLDGAPSTIRALPAIVKAVGSKTEVWMDGGIRSGQDVLKAWALGARGTMIGRAMAYGLGAMGEAGVTSCLQLLHKELDTSMAFCGRTNIQTVDQSILVPGTFHS
;
A
#
# COMPACT_ATOMS: atom_id res chain seq x y z
N MET A 1 0.53 -9.43 -27.70
CA MET A 1 0.48 -9.03 -26.29
C MET A 1 -0.69 -9.75 -25.64
N SER A 2 -0.55 -10.33 -24.44
CA SER A 2 -1.71 -10.89 -23.73
C SER A 2 -2.69 -9.76 -23.39
N THR A 3 -3.97 -9.98 -23.64
CA THR A 3 -5.03 -9.04 -23.24
C THR A 3 -5.10 -8.99 -21.71
N ILE A 4 -5.04 -7.80 -21.14
CA ILE A 4 -5.16 -7.58 -19.69
C ILE A 4 -6.61 -7.24 -19.37
N THR A 5 -7.27 -8.06 -18.56
CA THR A 5 -8.69 -7.94 -18.21
C THR A 5 -8.93 -7.82 -16.71
N CYS A 6 -7.99 -8.27 -15.89
CA CYS A 6 -8.07 -8.26 -14.44
C CYS A 6 -6.68 -8.13 -13.79
N ILE A 7 -6.65 -7.96 -12.47
CA ILE A 7 -5.38 -7.85 -11.71
C ILE A 7 -4.56 -9.15 -11.78
N GLU A 8 -5.21 -10.31 -11.89
CA GLU A 8 -4.51 -11.59 -12.02
C GLU A 8 -3.69 -11.68 -13.32
N ASP A 9 -4.16 -11.11 -14.43
CA ASP A 9 -3.38 -11.05 -15.68
C ASP A 9 -2.10 -10.23 -15.49
N LEU A 10 -2.18 -9.11 -14.75
CA LEU A 10 -1.01 -8.30 -14.39
C LEU A 10 -0.05 -9.07 -13.49
N ARG A 11 -0.56 -9.82 -12.50
CA ARG A 11 0.23 -10.66 -11.60
C ARG A 11 1.02 -11.71 -12.38
N GLN A 12 0.37 -12.45 -13.28
CA GLN A 12 1.02 -13.47 -14.11
C GLN A 12 2.08 -12.86 -15.05
N LEU A 13 1.79 -11.69 -15.62
CA LEU A 13 2.76 -11.00 -16.48
C LEU A 13 3.96 -10.49 -15.67
N ALA A 14 3.74 -9.93 -14.47
CA ALA A 14 4.81 -9.53 -13.56
C ALA A 14 5.70 -10.71 -13.17
N GLN A 15 5.12 -11.87 -12.85
CA GLN A 15 5.85 -13.10 -12.53
C GLN A 15 6.80 -13.52 -13.66
N ARG A 16 6.39 -13.31 -14.91
CA ARG A 16 7.23 -13.62 -16.08
C ARG A 16 8.34 -12.60 -16.30
N ARG A 17 8.13 -11.31 -15.96
CA ARG A 17 9.03 -10.20 -16.28
C ARG A 17 9.99 -9.82 -15.17
N VAL A 18 9.55 -9.91 -13.93
CA VAL A 18 10.35 -9.54 -12.74
C VAL A 18 11.22 -10.73 -12.30
N PRO A 19 12.48 -10.50 -11.86
CA PRO A 19 13.27 -11.55 -11.24
C PRO A 19 12.56 -12.16 -10.04
N ARG A 20 12.61 -13.49 -9.94
CA ARG A 20 11.86 -14.26 -8.94
C ARG A 20 12.03 -13.74 -7.51
N MET A 21 13.23 -13.37 -7.11
CA MET A 21 13.48 -12.89 -5.75
C MET A 21 12.68 -11.62 -5.43
N PHE A 22 12.56 -10.70 -6.39
CA PHE A 22 11.80 -9.47 -6.22
C PHE A 22 10.29 -9.67 -6.42
N TYR A 23 9.90 -10.55 -7.35
CA TYR A 23 8.50 -10.95 -7.48
C TYR A 23 7.98 -11.62 -6.20
N ASP A 24 8.70 -12.62 -5.69
CA ASP A 24 8.34 -13.32 -4.45
C ASP A 24 8.31 -12.40 -3.23
N TYR A 25 9.15 -11.35 -3.19
CA TYR A 25 9.10 -10.34 -2.15
C TYR A 25 7.73 -9.65 -2.07
N VAL A 26 7.11 -9.35 -3.20
CA VAL A 26 5.77 -8.75 -3.27
C VAL A 26 4.69 -9.82 -3.07
N ASP A 27 4.84 -10.97 -3.73
CA ASP A 27 3.84 -12.05 -3.77
C ASP A 27 4.07 -13.09 -2.66
N SER A 28 4.23 -12.60 -1.43
CA SER A 28 4.41 -13.45 -0.24
C SER A 28 3.74 -12.87 0.99
N GLY A 29 3.31 -13.77 1.88
CA GLY A 29 2.96 -13.49 3.26
C GLY A 29 4.04 -13.99 4.23
N SER A 30 3.74 -13.90 5.53
CA SER A 30 4.55 -14.47 6.59
C SER A 30 4.13 -15.92 6.89
N TRP A 31 5.04 -16.71 7.41
CA TRP A 31 4.89 -18.13 7.82
C TRP A 31 4.09 -18.98 6.82
N THR A 32 2.85 -19.37 7.18
CA THR A 32 1.98 -20.26 6.38
C THR A 32 1.17 -19.49 5.33
N GLU A 33 1.24 -18.16 5.34
CA GLU A 33 0.46 -17.26 4.47
C GLU A 33 -1.07 -17.38 4.71
N SER A 34 -1.52 -17.79 5.92
CA SER A 34 -2.93 -17.94 6.22
C SER A 34 -3.65 -16.59 6.23
N THR A 35 -3.10 -15.57 6.90
CA THR A 35 -3.64 -14.20 6.88
C THR A 35 -3.60 -13.57 5.49
N TYR A 36 -2.51 -13.80 4.72
CA TYR A 36 -2.43 -13.33 3.33
C TYR A 36 -3.58 -13.89 2.48
N LYS A 37 -3.84 -15.18 2.58
CA LYS A 37 -4.95 -15.84 1.85
C LYS A 37 -6.32 -15.39 2.34
N ALA A 38 -6.49 -15.26 3.67
CA ALA A 38 -7.73 -14.79 4.27
C ALA A 38 -8.10 -13.37 3.81
N ASN A 39 -7.12 -12.48 3.63
CA ASN A 39 -7.36 -11.13 3.11
C ASN A 39 -8.09 -11.13 1.76
N GLU A 40 -7.86 -12.10 0.89
CA GLU A 40 -8.54 -12.21 -0.40
C GLU A 40 -9.83 -13.05 -0.28
N ALA A 41 -9.78 -14.17 0.44
CA ALA A 41 -10.88 -15.11 0.54
C ALA A 41 -12.11 -14.52 1.25
N ASP A 42 -11.90 -13.72 2.30
CA ASP A 42 -13.02 -13.15 3.07
C ASP A 42 -13.81 -12.10 2.27
N PHE A 43 -13.20 -11.41 1.29
CA PHE A 43 -13.96 -10.60 0.34
C PHE A 43 -14.93 -11.43 -0.50
N GLN A 44 -14.59 -12.67 -0.87
CA GLN A 44 -15.42 -13.52 -1.71
C GLN A 44 -16.69 -13.99 -0.97
N SER A 45 -16.67 -14.06 0.35
CA SER A 45 -17.84 -14.42 1.16
C SER A 45 -18.92 -13.34 1.15
N ILE A 46 -18.55 -12.07 0.96
CA ILE A 46 -19.46 -10.92 0.98
C ILE A 46 -20.22 -10.84 -0.35
N GLN A 47 -21.55 -10.85 -0.30
CA GLN A 47 -22.41 -10.88 -1.49
C GLN A 47 -23.12 -9.55 -1.69
N PHE A 48 -23.27 -9.14 -2.95
CA PHE A 48 -24.02 -7.95 -3.34
C PHE A 48 -25.52 -8.25 -3.53
N ARG A 49 -26.34 -7.25 -3.26
CA ARG A 49 -27.77 -7.22 -3.63
C ARG A 49 -27.91 -6.51 -4.97
N GLN A 50 -28.23 -7.28 -5.99
CA GLN A 50 -28.48 -6.73 -7.33
C GLN A 50 -29.81 -5.97 -7.38
N ARG A 51 -29.82 -4.82 -8.07
CA ARG A 51 -31.00 -4.00 -8.33
C ARG A 51 -31.19 -3.86 -9.84
N VAL A 52 -32.45 -3.76 -10.24
CA VAL A 52 -32.86 -3.61 -11.65
C VAL A 52 -33.78 -2.41 -11.82
N ALA A 53 -33.87 -1.90 -13.06
CA ALA A 53 -34.74 -0.77 -13.44
C ALA A 53 -34.48 0.52 -12.64
N VAL A 54 -33.23 0.77 -12.28
CA VAL A 54 -32.78 2.03 -11.67
C VAL A 54 -32.01 2.84 -12.73
N ASN A 55 -32.31 4.14 -12.87
CA ASN A 55 -31.57 4.99 -13.79
C ASN A 55 -30.10 5.14 -13.32
N MET A 56 -29.18 4.74 -14.17
CA MET A 56 -27.72 4.69 -13.89
C MET A 56 -26.94 5.77 -14.66
N GLU A 57 -27.60 6.84 -15.12
CA GLU A 57 -26.89 7.99 -15.69
C GLU A 57 -26.12 8.77 -14.60
N ASN A 58 -25.07 9.49 -15.02
CA ASN A 58 -24.30 10.40 -14.18
C ASN A 58 -23.70 9.74 -12.92
N ARG A 59 -23.15 8.53 -13.05
CA ARG A 59 -22.46 7.86 -11.94
C ARG A 59 -21.17 8.55 -11.57
N SER A 60 -20.84 8.55 -10.28
CA SER A 60 -19.60 9.10 -9.73
C SER A 60 -19.01 8.19 -8.67
N THR A 61 -17.72 7.87 -8.84
CA THR A 61 -16.89 7.18 -7.86
C THR A 61 -16.01 8.15 -7.06
N ALA A 62 -16.09 9.45 -7.36
CA ALA A 62 -15.23 10.48 -6.79
C ALA A 62 -15.46 10.66 -5.28
N THR A 63 -14.36 10.91 -4.58
CA THR A 63 -14.34 11.14 -3.13
C THR A 63 -13.22 12.09 -2.73
N ARG A 64 -13.03 12.27 -1.42
CA ARG A 64 -11.85 12.91 -0.82
C ARG A 64 -11.22 11.96 0.19
N MET A 65 -9.89 12.01 0.30
CA MET A 65 -9.09 11.23 1.26
C MET A 65 -8.17 12.21 1.98
N VAL A 66 -8.32 12.37 3.29
CA VAL A 66 -7.69 13.42 4.13
C VAL A 66 -7.70 14.80 3.46
N GLY A 67 -8.86 15.15 2.85
CA GLY A 67 -9.05 16.44 2.17
C GLY A 67 -8.56 16.49 0.71
N GLN A 68 -7.73 15.55 0.24
CA GLN A 68 -7.27 15.46 -1.15
C GLN A 68 -8.36 14.85 -2.04
N ALA A 69 -8.66 15.48 -3.17
CA ALA A 69 -9.61 14.94 -4.15
C ALA A 69 -9.06 13.62 -4.75
N ALA A 70 -9.94 12.63 -4.87
CA ALA A 70 -9.62 11.33 -5.47
C ALA A 70 -10.72 10.89 -6.43
N ARG A 71 -10.33 10.41 -7.61
CA ARG A 71 -11.26 9.94 -8.65
C ARG A 71 -12.08 8.71 -8.22
N MET A 72 -11.53 7.93 -7.30
CA MET A 72 -12.17 6.80 -6.64
C MET A 72 -11.57 6.63 -5.23
N PRO A 73 -12.21 5.92 -4.29
CA PRO A 73 -11.71 5.76 -2.92
C PRO A 73 -10.54 4.78 -2.83
N VAL A 74 -9.49 5.03 -3.63
CA VAL A 74 -8.28 4.21 -3.67
C VAL A 74 -7.06 5.10 -3.64
N ALA A 75 -6.10 4.77 -2.76
CA ALA A 75 -4.75 5.31 -2.77
C ALA A 75 -3.73 4.19 -3.04
N ILE A 76 -2.58 4.53 -3.63
CA ILE A 76 -1.47 3.58 -3.72
C ILE A 76 -0.78 3.50 -2.36
N ALA A 77 -0.75 2.28 -1.79
CA ALA A 77 -0.11 1.99 -0.52
C ALA A 77 1.42 2.12 -0.59
N PRO A 78 2.09 2.40 0.54
CA PRO A 78 3.54 2.36 0.58
C PRO A 78 4.06 0.93 0.40
N VAL A 79 4.88 0.72 -0.61
CA VAL A 79 5.53 -0.56 -0.90
C VAL A 79 7.03 -0.34 -0.99
N GLY A 80 7.79 -1.05 -0.16
CA GLY A 80 9.25 -1.03 -0.22
C GLY A 80 9.78 -1.76 -1.45
N LEU A 81 11.00 -1.41 -1.88
CA LEU A 81 11.67 -2.06 -3.01
C LEU A 81 10.89 -2.01 -4.34
N THR A 82 10.01 -1.04 -4.52
CA THR A 82 9.17 -0.95 -5.73
C THR A 82 10.03 -0.72 -6.98
N GLY A 83 11.14 0.02 -6.85
CA GLY A 83 12.14 0.17 -7.92
C GLY A 83 12.83 -1.13 -8.34
N MET A 84 12.69 -2.22 -7.58
CA MET A 84 13.16 -3.55 -7.98
C MET A 84 12.11 -4.36 -8.75
N GLN A 85 10.85 -3.92 -8.76
CA GLN A 85 9.83 -4.48 -9.65
C GLN A 85 10.02 -3.95 -11.09
N HIS A 86 10.39 -2.69 -11.21
CA HIS A 86 10.70 -2.01 -12.47
C HIS A 86 11.68 -0.87 -12.17
N ALA A 87 12.63 -0.63 -13.06
CA ALA A 87 13.54 0.52 -12.92
C ALA A 87 12.72 1.81 -12.74
N ASP A 88 13.13 2.67 -11.80
CA ASP A 88 12.43 3.91 -11.41
C ASP A 88 10.96 3.69 -11.00
N GLY A 89 10.66 2.55 -10.40
CA GLY A 89 9.31 2.07 -10.16
C GLY A 89 8.44 3.01 -9.33
N GLU A 90 8.98 3.63 -8.29
CA GLU A 90 8.24 4.57 -7.47
C GLU A 90 7.83 5.84 -8.26
N ILE A 91 8.70 6.32 -9.14
CA ILE A 91 8.41 7.45 -10.04
C ILE A 91 7.29 7.07 -11.01
N HIS A 92 7.37 5.89 -11.61
CA HIS A 92 6.34 5.40 -12.51
C HIS A 92 4.98 5.23 -11.83
N ALA A 93 4.98 4.70 -10.60
CA ALA A 93 3.76 4.54 -9.82
C ALA A 93 3.15 5.90 -9.42
N ALA A 94 3.98 6.85 -8.99
CA ALA A 94 3.54 8.20 -8.63
C ALA A 94 2.95 8.95 -9.82
N ARG A 95 3.59 8.89 -10.99
CA ARG A 95 3.09 9.51 -12.23
C ARG A 95 1.78 8.89 -12.71
N ALA A 96 1.66 7.57 -12.63
CA ALA A 96 0.41 6.89 -12.98
C ALA A 96 -0.73 7.30 -12.03
N ALA A 97 -0.47 7.39 -10.73
CA ALA A 97 -1.43 7.83 -9.73
C ALA A 97 -1.86 9.28 -9.96
N GLU A 98 -0.91 10.20 -10.17
CA GLU A 98 -1.16 11.60 -10.48
C GLU A 98 -2.05 11.76 -11.72
N LYS A 99 -1.67 11.14 -12.84
CA LYS A 99 -2.43 11.18 -14.10
C LYS A 99 -3.82 10.61 -13.97
N PHE A 100 -3.97 9.58 -13.16
CA PHE A 100 -5.26 8.95 -12.91
C PHE A 100 -6.13 9.75 -11.93
N GLY A 101 -5.53 10.49 -11.02
CA GLY A 101 -6.20 11.30 -10.00
C GLY A 101 -6.50 10.52 -8.72
N VAL A 102 -5.52 9.76 -8.22
CA VAL A 102 -5.56 9.10 -6.90
C VAL A 102 -4.29 9.38 -6.10
N PRO A 103 -4.33 9.38 -4.76
CA PRO A 103 -3.14 9.59 -3.95
C PRO A 103 -2.10 8.48 -4.12
N PHE A 104 -0.82 8.86 -4.03
CA PHE A 104 0.33 7.95 -4.01
C PHE A 104 1.08 8.09 -2.69
N THR A 105 1.52 6.97 -2.11
CA THR A 105 2.33 6.96 -0.90
C THR A 105 3.72 6.39 -1.18
N LEU A 106 4.75 7.20 -0.97
CA LEU A 106 6.14 6.77 -1.07
C LEU A 106 6.59 6.11 0.25
N SER A 107 7.21 4.93 0.17
CA SER A 107 7.75 4.24 1.35
C SER A 107 9.10 4.80 1.78
N THR A 108 9.40 4.82 3.08
CA THR A 108 10.78 5.00 3.61
C THR A 108 11.76 4.02 2.94
N MET A 109 11.32 2.78 2.71
CA MET A 109 12.13 1.71 2.13
C MET A 109 12.01 1.66 0.60
N SER A 110 11.87 2.80 -0.05
CA SER A 110 11.85 2.93 -1.51
C SER A 110 13.26 2.99 -2.11
N ILE A 111 13.36 2.62 -3.39
CA ILE A 111 14.59 2.76 -4.17
C ILE A 111 14.76 4.20 -4.65
N CYS A 112 13.69 4.84 -5.14
CA CYS A 112 13.69 6.27 -5.44
C CYS A 112 13.54 7.08 -4.14
N SER A 113 14.20 8.23 -4.04
CA SER A 113 14.08 9.13 -2.89
C SER A 113 12.81 9.98 -2.95
N ILE A 114 12.53 10.71 -1.86
CA ILE A 114 11.48 11.72 -1.79
C ILE A 114 11.68 12.75 -2.89
N GLU A 115 12.91 13.22 -3.07
CA GLU A 115 13.30 14.22 -4.07
C GLU A 115 13.13 13.67 -5.50
N ASP A 116 13.54 12.41 -5.73
CA ASP A 116 13.36 11.76 -7.04
C ASP A 116 11.88 11.77 -7.48
N VAL A 117 10.96 11.48 -6.54
CA VAL A 117 9.52 11.49 -6.86
C VAL A 117 9.02 12.92 -7.04
N ALA A 118 9.44 13.87 -6.19
CA ALA A 118 9.02 15.27 -6.28
C ALA A 118 9.48 15.94 -7.58
N GLU A 119 10.65 15.60 -8.10
CA GLU A 119 11.16 16.11 -9.40
C GLU A 119 10.34 15.60 -10.60
N HIS A 120 9.65 14.47 -10.46
CA HIS A 120 8.97 13.80 -11.58
C HIS A 120 7.44 13.85 -11.49
N THR A 121 6.90 14.53 -10.46
CA THR A 121 5.46 14.73 -10.26
C THR A 121 5.17 16.21 -9.99
N SER A 122 3.97 16.67 -10.35
CA SER A 122 3.51 18.05 -10.12
C SER A 122 2.57 18.13 -8.91
N SER A 123 1.88 17.04 -8.61
CA SER A 123 0.93 16.97 -7.49
C SER A 123 1.60 16.49 -6.21
N PRO A 124 1.15 16.97 -5.04
CA PRO A 124 1.61 16.45 -3.76
C PRO A 124 1.34 14.95 -3.63
N PHE A 125 2.26 14.25 -2.99
CA PHE A 125 2.11 12.84 -2.64
C PHE A 125 2.23 12.65 -1.13
N TRP A 126 1.99 11.45 -0.61
CA TRP A 126 2.14 11.10 0.79
C TRP A 126 3.48 10.42 1.02
N PHE A 127 4.08 10.65 2.18
CA PHE A 127 5.30 9.97 2.58
C PHE A 127 5.02 9.03 3.75
N GLN A 128 5.48 7.77 3.66
CA GLN A 128 5.34 6.80 4.74
C GLN A 128 6.65 6.72 5.55
N LEU A 129 6.50 6.82 6.87
CA LEU A 129 7.55 6.77 7.88
C LEU A 129 7.39 5.52 8.76
N TYR A 130 8.51 4.89 9.10
CA TYR A 130 8.60 3.93 10.19
C TYR A 130 9.17 4.59 11.44
N MET A 131 8.75 4.12 12.62
CA MET A 131 9.41 4.50 13.86
C MET A 131 10.79 3.87 13.94
N MET A 132 11.79 4.71 14.16
CA MET A 132 13.19 4.34 14.25
C MET A 132 13.77 4.82 15.57
N ARG A 133 14.81 4.13 16.08
CA ARG A 133 15.54 4.56 17.27
C ARG A 133 16.26 5.89 17.06
N ASP A 134 16.80 6.11 15.85
CA ASP A 134 17.45 7.37 15.48
C ASP A 134 16.39 8.45 15.16
N ARG A 135 16.02 9.23 16.18
CA ARG A 135 15.06 10.34 16.08
C ARG A 135 15.57 11.50 15.21
N ASP A 136 16.89 11.68 15.10
CA ASP A 136 17.45 12.72 14.23
C ASP A 136 17.33 12.33 12.75
N ALA A 137 17.53 11.06 12.42
CA ALA A 137 17.24 10.56 11.08
C ALA A 137 15.77 10.74 10.72
N MET A 138 14.85 10.47 11.66
CA MET A 138 13.40 10.68 11.45
C MET A 138 13.06 12.15 11.22
N ARG A 139 13.59 13.08 12.05
CA ARG A 139 13.38 14.54 11.83
C ARG A 139 13.83 14.98 10.45
N LYS A 140 15.00 14.51 10.00
CA LYS A 140 15.51 14.83 8.66
C LYS A 140 14.60 14.30 7.56
N MET A 141 14.06 13.09 7.69
CA MET A 141 13.10 12.54 6.73
C MET A 141 11.78 13.31 6.71
N ILE A 142 11.27 13.70 7.88
CA ILE A 142 10.08 14.56 8.00
C ILE A 142 10.34 15.91 7.33
N GLN A 143 11.49 16.53 7.59
CA GLN A 143 11.86 17.80 6.95
C GLN A 143 11.94 17.67 5.43
N ARG A 144 12.57 16.61 4.90
CA ARG A 144 12.63 16.34 3.45
C ARG A 144 11.24 16.15 2.86
N ALA A 145 10.32 15.49 3.58
CA ALA A 145 8.93 15.35 3.15
C ALA A 145 8.20 16.71 3.09
N HIS A 146 8.46 17.60 4.04
CA HIS A 146 7.97 18.99 3.99
C HIS A 146 8.54 19.76 2.80
N ASP A 147 9.85 19.69 2.58
CA ASP A 147 10.53 20.40 1.48
C ASP A 147 10.00 19.91 0.12
N ALA A 148 9.70 18.62 0.02
CA ALA A 148 9.06 18.00 -1.15
C ALA A 148 7.54 18.25 -1.24
N ARG A 149 6.97 19.02 -0.32
CA ARG A 149 5.54 19.34 -0.26
C ARG A 149 4.62 18.11 -0.21
N CYS A 150 5.03 17.07 0.52
CA CYS A 150 4.15 15.95 0.80
C CYS A 150 2.89 16.45 1.54
N SER A 151 1.70 15.99 1.13
CA SER A 151 0.42 16.47 1.68
C SER A 151 -0.03 15.71 2.93
N ALA A 152 0.54 14.53 3.19
CA ALA A 152 0.29 13.75 4.40
C ALA A 152 1.50 12.87 4.76
N LEU A 153 1.61 12.57 6.06
CA LEU A 153 2.54 11.58 6.58
C LEU A 153 1.77 10.30 6.96
N VAL A 154 2.25 9.14 6.51
CA VAL A 154 1.69 7.83 6.85
C VAL A 154 2.63 7.15 7.82
N LEU A 155 2.31 7.12 9.11
CA LEU A 155 3.10 6.44 10.11
C LEU A 155 2.67 4.97 10.21
N THR A 156 3.60 4.06 9.97
CA THR A 156 3.32 2.61 10.01
C THR A 156 3.72 2.04 11.36
N LEU A 157 2.77 1.40 12.06
CA LEU A 157 2.90 0.98 13.45
C LEU A 157 3.16 -0.52 13.61
N ASP A 158 2.82 -1.34 12.63
CA ASP A 158 2.83 -2.80 12.68
C ASP A 158 4.18 -3.44 12.31
N LEU A 159 5.28 -2.66 12.35
CA LEU A 159 6.63 -3.14 12.00
C LEU A 159 7.66 -2.86 13.10
N GLN A 160 7.28 -3.00 14.37
CA GLN A 160 8.23 -2.98 15.50
C GLN A 160 9.17 -4.20 15.48
N VAL A 161 8.64 -5.32 14.99
CA VAL A 161 9.36 -6.58 14.79
C VAL A 161 9.05 -7.10 13.39
N ILE A 162 10.04 -7.66 12.70
CA ILE A 162 9.88 -8.15 11.33
C ILE A 162 9.29 -9.56 11.35
N GLY A 163 8.17 -9.77 10.64
CA GLY A 163 7.57 -11.08 10.42
C GLY A 163 8.47 -12.00 9.57
N GLN A 164 8.40 -13.30 9.82
CA GLN A 164 9.20 -14.27 9.06
C GLN A 164 8.59 -14.56 7.70
N ARG A 165 9.23 -14.10 6.64
CA ARG A 165 8.83 -14.33 5.24
C ARG A 165 9.71 -15.41 4.64
N HIS A 166 9.19 -16.63 4.60
CA HIS A 166 9.96 -17.80 4.17
C HIS A 166 10.47 -17.68 2.72
N LYS A 167 9.69 -17.05 1.81
CA LYS A 167 10.11 -16.82 0.43
C LYS A 167 11.30 -15.86 0.36
N ASP A 168 11.28 -14.78 1.15
CA ASP A 168 12.39 -13.81 1.20
C ASP A 168 13.67 -14.46 1.69
N ILE A 169 13.60 -15.27 2.76
CA ILE A 169 14.74 -16.03 3.30
C ILE A 169 15.29 -17.01 2.25
N LYS A 170 14.41 -17.79 1.61
CA LYS A 170 14.81 -18.78 0.57
C LYS A 170 15.41 -18.12 -0.67
N ASN A 171 15.01 -16.90 -0.99
CA ASN A 171 15.55 -16.12 -2.10
C ASN A 171 16.80 -15.31 -1.73
N GLY A 172 17.29 -15.42 -0.49
CA GLY A 172 18.47 -14.68 -0.05
C GLY A 172 18.27 -13.16 0.10
N LEU A 173 17.01 -12.70 0.21
CA LEU A 173 16.66 -11.32 0.58
C LEU A 173 16.74 -11.10 2.10
N SER A 174 17.59 -11.88 2.78
CA SER A 174 17.94 -11.65 4.17
C SER A 174 18.85 -10.44 4.31
N ALA A 175 18.96 -9.94 5.51
CA ALA A 175 19.88 -8.85 5.84
C ALA A 175 21.20 -9.43 6.45
N PRO A 176 22.36 -9.33 5.79
CA PRO A 176 22.61 -8.79 4.44
C PRO A 176 22.14 -9.74 3.31
N PRO A 177 21.83 -9.21 2.10
CA PRO A 177 21.42 -10.03 0.97
C PRO A 177 22.50 -11.06 0.58
N LYS A 178 22.08 -12.31 0.36
CA LYS A 178 22.96 -13.42 -0.07
C LYS A 178 22.44 -13.97 -1.41
N PRO A 179 22.86 -13.38 -2.55
CA PRO A 179 22.40 -13.86 -3.85
C PRO A 179 22.84 -15.32 -4.06
N THR A 180 21.90 -16.15 -4.49
CA THR A 180 22.15 -17.58 -4.79
C THR A 180 22.47 -17.74 -6.29
N VAL A 181 23.16 -18.83 -6.66
CA VAL A 181 23.39 -19.19 -8.08
C VAL A 181 22.06 -19.23 -8.84
N ARG A 182 21.01 -19.75 -8.21
CA ARG A 182 19.66 -19.79 -8.79
C ARG A 182 19.12 -18.39 -9.13
N ASN A 183 19.39 -17.39 -8.29
CA ASN A 183 18.98 -16.01 -8.55
C ASN A 183 19.74 -15.44 -9.75
N VAL A 184 21.04 -15.70 -9.86
CA VAL A 184 21.85 -15.24 -11.02
C VAL A 184 21.34 -15.86 -12.31
N LEU A 185 21.08 -17.17 -12.34
CA LEU A 185 20.50 -17.83 -13.51
C LEU A 185 19.10 -17.27 -13.84
N ASN A 186 18.27 -16.97 -12.83
CA ASN A 186 16.97 -16.38 -13.06
C ASN A 186 17.06 -14.95 -13.64
N LEU A 187 18.03 -14.14 -13.21
CA LEU A 187 18.28 -12.80 -13.78
C LEU A 187 18.57 -12.88 -15.27
N ALA A 188 19.37 -13.86 -15.73
CA ALA A 188 19.66 -14.05 -17.14
C ALA A 188 18.42 -14.30 -18.00
N THR A 189 17.32 -14.78 -17.40
CA THR A 189 16.03 -14.98 -18.09
C THR A 189 15.17 -13.71 -18.17
N LYS A 190 15.64 -12.57 -17.63
CA LYS A 190 14.89 -11.31 -17.50
C LYS A 190 15.60 -10.13 -18.20
N PRO A 191 15.89 -10.22 -19.51
CA PRO A 191 16.74 -9.24 -20.20
C PRO A 191 16.17 -7.82 -20.14
N SER A 192 14.86 -7.64 -20.32
CA SER A 192 14.23 -6.31 -20.26
C SER A 192 14.37 -5.66 -18.88
N TRP A 193 14.24 -6.44 -17.80
CA TRP A 193 14.47 -5.96 -16.43
C TRP A 193 15.93 -5.57 -16.23
N CYS A 194 16.87 -6.42 -16.67
CA CYS A 194 18.31 -6.14 -16.57
C CYS A 194 18.70 -4.86 -17.31
N LEU A 195 18.21 -4.67 -18.54
CA LEU A 195 18.46 -3.46 -19.31
C LEU A 195 17.89 -2.20 -18.63
N GLY A 196 16.68 -2.27 -18.10
CA GLY A 196 16.10 -1.18 -17.33
C GLY A 196 16.94 -0.83 -16.10
N MET A 197 17.38 -1.83 -15.33
CA MET A 197 18.24 -1.61 -14.16
C MET A 197 19.65 -1.11 -14.52
N LEU A 198 20.15 -1.41 -15.70
CA LEU A 198 21.42 -0.85 -16.19
C LEU A 198 21.26 0.61 -16.62
N ALA A 199 20.09 1.00 -17.11
CA ALA A 199 19.82 2.36 -17.57
C ALA A 199 19.57 3.35 -16.42
N THR A 200 19.03 2.91 -15.28
CA THR A 200 18.79 3.78 -14.13
C THR A 200 20.03 3.93 -13.24
N GLN A 201 20.16 5.09 -12.60
CA GLN A 201 21.12 5.33 -11.52
C GLN A 201 20.54 4.97 -10.14
N ARG A 202 19.23 4.70 -10.04
CA ARG A 202 18.51 4.43 -8.80
C ARG A 202 18.47 2.93 -8.53
N ARG A 203 19.41 2.44 -7.69
CA ARG A 203 19.60 1.00 -7.41
C ARG A 203 19.78 0.69 -5.94
N THR A 204 19.65 1.70 -5.08
CA THR A 204 19.81 1.59 -3.62
C THR A 204 18.65 2.30 -2.93
N PHE A 205 18.51 2.13 -1.62
CA PHE A 205 17.50 2.84 -0.81
C PHE A 205 17.87 4.32 -0.64
N ARG A 206 17.52 5.15 -1.59
CA ARG A 206 17.99 6.54 -1.68
C ARG A 206 17.41 7.47 -0.61
N ASN A 207 16.39 7.06 0.13
CA ASN A 207 15.96 7.79 1.32
C ASN A 207 16.91 7.63 2.50
N LEU A 208 17.68 6.54 2.55
CA LEU A 208 18.52 6.16 3.69
C LEU A 208 20.02 6.28 3.38
N VAL A 209 20.48 5.73 2.25
CA VAL A 209 21.89 5.76 1.86
C VAL A 209 22.34 7.20 1.63
N GLY A 210 23.40 7.61 2.34
CA GLY A 210 23.93 8.98 2.29
C GLY A 210 23.19 10.00 3.17
N HIS A 211 22.05 9.65 3.74
CA HIS A 211 21.26 10.53 4.63
C HIS A 211 21.31 10.10 6.10
N VAL A 212 21.70 8.86 6.37
CA VAL A 212 21.77 8.29 7.71
C VAL A 212 23.22 7.96 8.05
N LYS A 213 23.65 8.26 9.28
CA LYS A 213 25.01 7.99 9.73
C LYS A 213 25.33 6.49 9.68
N GLY A 214 26.50 6.15 9.14
CA GLY A 214 26.98 4.76 9.04
C GLY A 214 26.35 3.92 7.92
N VAL A 215 25.51 4.52 7.08
CA VAL A 215 24.87 3.83 5.94
C VAL A 215 25.44 4.38 4.62
N SER A 216 26.39 3.64 4.06
CA SER A 216 27.04 3.99 2.78
C SER A 216 26.73 3.01 1.66
N ASP A 217 26.31 1.78 1.99
CA ASP A 217 26.03 0.70 1.05
C ASP A 217 24.91 -0.25 1.55
N MET A 218 24.60 -1.27 0.77
CA MET A 218 23.55 -2.25 1.09
C MET A 218 23.87 -3.13 2.32
N ARG A 219 25.14 -3.32 2.67
CA ARG A 219 25.52 -4.13 3.85
C ARG A 219 25.33 -3.32 5.12
N SER A 220 25.83 -2.10 5.15
CA SER A 220 25.66 -1.17 6.27
C SER A 220 24.19 -0.83 6.48
N LEU A 221 23.42 -0.63 5.39
CA LEU A 221 21.99 -0.42 5.46
C LEU A 221 21.26 -1.60 6.10
N SER A 222 21.62 -2.82 5.76
CA SER A 222 20.98 -4.02 6.26
C SER A 222 21.20 -4.20 7.77
N ALA A 223 22.44 -4.01 8.23
CA ALA A 223 22.77 -3.98 9.65
C ALA A 223 22.02 -2.88 10.38
N TRP A 224 22.06 -1.66 9.84
CA TRP A 224 21.38 -0.51 10.39
C TRP A 224 19.85 -0.72 10.49
N THR A 225 19.20 -1.24 9.44
CA THR A 225 17.75 -1.46 9.43
C THR A 225 17.33 -2.43 10.55
N ASN A 226 18.08 -3.51 10.78
CA ASN A 226 17.78 -4.47 11.85
C ASN A 226 17.90 -3.85 13.26
N GLU A 227 18.79 -2.86 13.43
CA GLU A 227 19.00 -2.17 14.70
C GLU A 227 18.01 -1.02 14.92
N GLN A 228 17.47 -0.44 13.84
CA GLN A 228 16.67 0.78 13.90
C GLN A 228 15.18 0.58 14.14
N PHE A 229 14.60 -0.57 13.81
CA PHE A 229 13.23 -0.82 14.22
C PHE A 229 13.14 -0.77 15.76
N ASP A 230 12.33 0.15 16.26
CA ASP A 230 12.22 0.40 17.69
C ASP A 230 11.10 -0.44 18.31
N PRO A 231 11.42 -1.51 19.05
CA PRO A 231 10.40 -2.32 19.70
C PRO A 231 9.72 -1.59 20.88
N ARG A 232 10.21 -0.40 21.26
CA ARG A 232 9.67 0.41 22.35
C ARG A 232 8.63 1.41 21.89
N LEU A 233 8.28 1.42 20.59
CA LEU A 233 7.25 2.30 20.05
C LEU A 233 6.01 2.30 20.93
N SER A 234 5.56 3.50 21.30
CA SER A 234 4.41 3.74 22.15
C SER A 234 3.56 4.91 21.61
N TRP A 235 2.40 5.12 22.17
CA TRP A 235 1.49 6.20 21.74
C TRP A 235 2.09 7.59 21.93
N SER A 236 2.94 7.80 22.95
CA SER A 236 3.67 9.08 23.13
C SER A 236 4.64 9.39 21.98
N ASP A 237 5.14 8.38 21.29
CA ASP A 237 5.97 8.57 20.11
C ASP A 237 5.16 9.08 18.90
N ILE A 238 3.87 8.72 18.84
CA ILE A 238 2.95 9.21 17.82
C ILE A 238 2.72 10.71 17.99
N ASP A 239 2.53 11.18 19.22
CA ASP A 239 2.42 12.61 19.53
C ASP A 239 3.67 13.36 19.08
N TRP A 240 4.85 12.81 19.36
CA TRP A 240 6.10 13.39 18.90
C TRP A 240 6.16 13.50 17.37
N VAL A 241 5.77 12.46 16.64
CA VAL A 241 5.73 12.50 15.15
C VAL A 241 4.74 13.55 14.67
N ARG A 242 3.54 13.60 15.28
CA ARG A 242 2.51 14.59 14.94
C ARG A 242 3.02 16.02 15.12
N ASP A 243 3.71 16.29 16.23
CA ASP A 243 4.26 17.61 16.53
C ASP A 243 5.40 18.00 15.57
N GLN A 244 6.22 17.02 15.14
CA GLN A 244 7.25 17.26 14.13
C GLN A 244 6.68 17.46 12.72
N TRP A 245 5.58 16.79 12.40
CA TRP A 245 4.97 16.87 11.07
C TRP A 245 4.05 18.08 10.91
N GLY A 246 3.17 18.34 11.85
CA GLY A 246 2.25 19.48 11.85
C GLY A 246 1.19 19.50 10.73
N GLY A 247 1.15 18.47 9.88
CA GLY A 247 0.20 18.30 8.77
C GLY A 247 -0.72 17.10 8.96
N LYS A 248 -1.33 16.62 7.88
CA LYS A 248 -2.21 15.45 7.92
C LYS A 248 -1.44 14.19 8.29
N LEU A 249 -1.88 13.49 9.35
CA LEU A 249 -1.28 12.27 9.87
C LEU A 249 -2.22 11.07 9.68
N ILE A 250 -1.71 10.03 9.04
CA ILE A 250 -2.40 8.76 8.79
C ILE A 250 -1.68 7.67 9.57
N LEU A 251 -2.38 6.95 10.45
CA LEU A 251 -1.81 5.83 11.20
C LEU A 251 -2.18 4.50 10.55
N LYS A 252 -1.17 3.72 10.18
CA LYS A 252 -1.34 2.47 9.42
C LYS A 252 -0.88 1.26 10.24
N GLY A 253 -1.65 0.15 10.15
CA GLY A 253 -1.31 -1.11 10.84
C GLY A 253 -2.23 -1.42 12.02
N ILE A 254 -3.41 -0.83 12.04
CA ILE A 254 -4.38 -0.96 13.13
C ILE A 254 -5.35 -2.11 12.81
N MET A 255 -5.51 -3.04 13.76
CA MET A 255 -6.39 -4.20 13.62
C MET A 255 -7.39 -4.36 14.76
N GLU A 256 -7.20 -3.65 15.87
CA GLU A 256 -8.02 -3.74 17.08
C GLU A 256 -8.75 -2.41 17.36
N VAL A 257 -9.92 -2.52 17.99
CA VAL A 257 -10.76 -1.35 18.32
C VAL A 257 -10.05 -0.44 19.30
N GLU A 258 -9.41 -1.00 20.31
CA GLU A 258 -8.68 -0.24 21.34
C GLU A 258 -7.57 0.61 20.73
N ASP A 259 -6.81 0.06 19.77
CA ASP A 259 -5.78 0.82 19.06
C ASP A 259 -6.38 1.90 18.16
N ALA A 260 -7.54 1.65 17.57
CA ALA A 260 -8.25 2.63 16.74
C ALA A 260 -8.77 3.81 17.58
N GLU A 261 -9.29 3.54 18.78
CA GLU A 261 -9.73 4.57 19.72
C GLU A 261 -8.55 5.44 20.17
N LEU A 262 -7.43 4.84 20.57
CA LEU A 262 -6.20 5.55 20.89
C LEU A 262 -5.69 6.37 19.71
N ALA A 263 -5.72 5.83 18.49
CA ALA A 263 -5.31 6.56 17.30
C ALA A 263 -6.15 7.83 17.07
N ALA A 264 -7.46 7.75 17.29
CA ALA A 264 -8.35 8.90 17.20
C ALA A 264 -8.09 9.93 18.32
N GLU A 265 -7.81 9.46 19.55
CA GLU A 265 -7.45 10.32 20.71
C GLU A 265 -6.13 11.05 20.48
N HIS A 266 -5.15 10.39 19.87
CA HIS A 266 -3.86 11.00 19.47
C HIS A 266 -3.95 11.84 18.18
N GLY A 267 -5.17 12.09 17.66
CA GLY A 267 -5.43 13.07 16.62
C GLY A 267 -5.05 12.60 15.21
N ALA A 268 -5.16 11.32 14.91
CA ALA A 268 -5.02 10.83 13.54
C ALA A 268 -6.12 11.37 12.63
N ASP A 269 -5.77 11.95 11.49
CA ASP A 269 -6.75 12.39 10.47
C ASP A 269 -7.39 11.20 9.76
N ALA A 270 -6.64 10.12 9.61
CA ALA A 270 -7.13 8.83 9.12
C ALA A 270 -6.39 7.66 9.78
N ILE A 271 -7.05 6.52 9.85
CA ILE A 271 -6.44 5.24 10.22
C ILE A 271 -6.59 4.25 9.07
N VAL A 272 -5.62 3.36 8.93
CA VAL A 272 -5.69 2.26 7.95
C VAL A 272 -5.78 0.93 8.70
N VAL A 273 -6.92 0.28 8.60
CA VAL A 273 -7.11 -1.10 9.05
C VAL A 273 -6.23 -1.99 8.16
N SER A 274 -5.16 -2.52 8.75
CA SER A 274 -4.08 -3.15 7.99
C SER A 274 -3.37 -4.20 8.82
N ASN A 275 -3.20 -5.39 8.28
CA ASN A 275 -2.31 -6.44 8.77
C ASN A 275 -1.03 -6.55 7.91
N HIS A 276 -0.62 -5.42 7.29
CA HIS A 276 0.51 -5.35 6.38
C HIS A 276 0.40 -6.31 5.18
N GLY A 277 -0.84 -6.58 4.76
CA GLY A 277 -1.12 -7.55 3.70
C GLY A 277 -0.74 -8.99 4.06
N GLY A 278 -0.83 -9.37 5.33
CA GLY A 278 -0.46 -10.70 5.82
C GLY A 278 1.05 -10.96 5.83
N ARG A 279 1.87 -9.91 5.95
CA ARG A 279 3.35 -10.00 5.92
C ARG A 279 3.97 -9.90 7.32
N GLN A 280 3.18 -9.65 8.35
CA GLN A 280 3.61 -9.53 9.74
C GLN A 280 3.07 -10.71 10.56
N LEU A 281 2.06 -10.56 11.38
CA LEU A 281 1.47 -11.65 12.15
C LEU A 281 0.65 -12.57 11.22
N ASP A 282 1.05 -13.84 11.10
CA ASP A 282 0.21 -14.87 10.47
C ASP A 282 -0.76 -15.44 11.50
N GLY A 283 -1.95 -15.86 11.07
CA GLY A 283 -3.04 -16.24 11.97
C GLY A 283 -3.89 -15.08 12.47
N ALA A 284 -3.56 -13.82 12.11
CA ALA A 284 -4.44 -12.68 12.34
C ALA A 284 -5.65 -12.71 11.40
N PRO A 285 -6.80 -12.12 11.79
CA PRO A 285 -7.97 -11.99 10.92
C PRO A 285 -7.65 -11.15 9.67
N SER A 286 -8.46 -11.30 8.64
CA SER A 286 -8.39 -10.39 7.48
C SER A 286 -8.85 -8.98 7.88
N THR A 287 -8.34 -7.99 7.15
CA THR A 287 -8.67 -6.59 7.39
C THR A 287 -10.14 -6.26 7.13
N ILE A 288 -10.76 -6.93 6.14
CA ILE A 288 -12.19 -6.72 5.85
C ILE A 288 -13.09 -7.25 6.97
N ARG A 289 -12.65 -8.26 7.75
CA ARG A 289 -13.37 -8.74 8.93
C ARG A 289 -13.25 -7.80 10.12
N ALA A 290 -12.08 -7.19 10.33
CA ALA A 290 -11.85 -6.24 11.42
C ALA A 290 -12.53 -4.87 11.17
N LEU A 291 -12.69 -4.50 9.89
CA LEU A 291 -13.15 -3.18 9.48
C LEU A 291 -14.45 -2.71 10.14
N PRO A 292 -15.57 -3.48 10.16
CA PRO A 292 -16.85 -2.96 10.65
C PRO A 292 -16.83 -2.55 12.13
N ALA A 293 -16.17 -3.34 12.98
CA ALA A 293 -16.06 -3.03 14.41
C ALA A 293 -15.26 -1.73 14.65
N ILE A 294 -14.17 -1.54 13.91
CA ILE A 294 -13.34 -0.34 13.98
C ILE A 294 -14.12 0.88 13.44
N VAL A 295 -14.82 0.75 12.32
CA VAL A 295 -15.67 1.83 11.79
C VAL A 295 -16.74 2.24 12.79
N LYS A 296 -17.38 1.29 13.45
CA LYS A 296 -18.40 1.54 14.49
C LYS A 296 -17.83 2.34 15.67
N ALA A 297 -16.60 2.04 16.08
CA ALA A 297 -15.97 2.68 17.23
C ALA A 297 -15.50 4.11 16.93
N VAL A 298 -14.86 4.33 15.77
CA VAL A 298 -14.14 5.59 15.52
C VAL A 298 -14.51 6.30 14.21
N GLY A 299 -15.38 5.74 13.38
CA GLY A 299 -15.69 6.30 12.06
C GLY A 299 -16.38 7.69 12.08
N SER A 300 -16.87 8.16 13.23
CA SER A 300 -17.36 9.52 13.44
C SER A 300 -16.26 10.50 13.89
N LYS A 301 -15.08 10.00 14.29
CA LYS A 301 -13.97 10.79 14.85
C LYS A 301 -12.83 10.97 13.86
N THR A 302 -12.56 9.96 13.04
CA THR A 302 -11.46 9.94 12.07
C THR A 302 -11.86 9.18 10.81
N GLU A 303 -11.19 9.45 9.68
CA GLU A 303 -11.41 8.64 8.47
C GLU A 303 -10.87 7.22 8.70
N VAL A 304 -11.70 6.20 8.45
CA VAL A 304 -11.27 4.80 8.51
C VAL A 304 -11.06 4.27 7.09
N TRP A 305 -9.85 3.85 6.79
CA TRP A 305 -9.50 3.19 5.53
C TRP A 305 -9.08 1.76 5.78
N MET A 306 -8.90 0.99 4.72
CA MET A 306 -8.32 -0.34 4.83
C MET A 306 -7.37 -0.67 3.69
N ASP A 307 -6.45 -1.60 3.93
CA ASP A 307 -5.71 -2.31 2.91
C ASP A 307 -5.75 -3.83 3.15
N GLY A 308 -5.10 -4.59 2.29
CA GLY A 308 -5.10 -6.06 2.34
C GLY A 308 -6.23 -6.68 1.52
N GLY A 309 -5.88 -7.53 0.57
CA GLY A 309 -6.83 -8.31 -0.22
C GLY A 309 -7.44 -7.64 -1.44
N ILE A 310 -7.38 -6.32 -1.58
CA ILE A 310 -7.97 -5.60 -2.72
C ILE A 310 -7.36 -6.06 -4.05
N ARG A 311 -8.19 -6.66 -4.92
CA ARG A 311 -7.83 -7.16 -6.26
C ARG A 311 -8.83 -6.74 -7.34
N SER A 312 -9.96 -6.15 -6.94
CA SER A 312 -11.02 -5.75 -7.85
C SER A 312 -11.72 -4.47 -7.38
N GLY A 313 -12.42 -3.80 -8.28
CA GLY A 313 -13.31 -2.69 -7.90
C GLY A 313 -14.48 -3.15 -7.03
N GLN A 314 -14.85 -4.44 -7.09
CA GLN A 314 -15.84 -5.02 -6.18
C GLN A 314 -15.34 -5.03 -4.73
N ASP A 315 -14.05 -5.33 -4.49
CA ASP A 315 -13.49 -5.31 -3.14
C ASP A 315 -13.50 -3.88 -2.57
N VAL A 316 -13.18 -2.88 -3.40
CA VAL A 316 -13.30 -1.47 -3.03
C VAL A 316 -14.73 -1.12 -2.64
N LEU A 317 -15.73 -1.56 -3.42
CA LEU A 317 -17.14 -1.29 -3.14
C LEU A 317 -17.62 -1.98 -1.85
N LYS A 318 -17.17 -3.22 -1.59
CA LYS A 318 -17.49 -3.95 -0.35
C LYS A 318 -16.90 -3.23 0.87
N ALA A 319 -15.64 -2.82 0.80
CA ALA A 319 -14.99 -2.06 1.88
C ALA A 319 -15.72 -0.74 2.16
N TRP A 320 -16.08 0.01 1.10
CA TRP A 320 -16.84 1.25 1.24
C TRP A 320 -18.23 1.00 1.86
N ALA A 321 -18.95 -0.01 1.41
CA ALA A 321 -20.26 -0.38 1.95
C ALA A 321 -20.19 -0.75 3.45
N LEU A 322 -19.09 -1.32 3.90
CA LEU A 322 -18.82 -1.64 5.31
C LEU A 322 -18.28 -0.45 6.11
N GLY A 323 -18.24 0.75 5.51
CA GLY A 323 -17.96 2.01 6.20
C GLY A 323 -16.55 2.57 6.01
N ALA A 324 -15.68 1.90 5.28
CA ALA A 324 -14.39 2.51 4.90
C ALA A 324 -14.62 3.78 4.07
N ARG A 325 -13.81 4.82 4.30
CA ARG A 325 -13.80 6.05 3.50
C ARG A 325 -12.67 6.09 2.49
N GLY A 326 -11.89 5.05 2.40
CA GLY A 326 -10.83 4.83 1.44
C GLY A 326 -10.27 3.42 1.53
N THR A 327 -9.56 3.03 0.49
CA THR A 327 -8.79 1.78 0.45
C THR A 327 -7.39 2.05 -0.04
N MET A 328 -6.43 1.17 0.28
CA MET A 328 -5.09 1.26 -0.27
C MET A 328 -4.72 -0.04 -0.98
N ILE A 329 -4.03 0.09 -2.12
CA ILE A 329 -3.55 -1.04 -2.92
C ILE A 329 -2.03 -1.11 -2.91
N GLY A 330 -1.49 -2.24 -2.46
CA GLY A 330 -0.04 -2.54 -2.53
C GLY A 330 0.28 -3.49 -3.69
N ARG A 331 -0.08 -4.77 -3.52
CA ARG A 331 0.26 -5.82 -4.50
C ARG A 331 -0.36 -5.59 -5.88
N ALA A 332 -1.61 -5.14 -5.96
CA ALA A 332 -2.26 -4.88 -7.25
C ALA A 332 -1.47 -3.85 -8.07
N MET A 333 -1.02 -2.76 -7.44
CA MET A 333 -0.13 -1.77 -8.07
C MET A 333 1.21 -2.38 -8.46
N ALA A 334 1.85 -3.14 -7.54
CA ALA A 334 3.17 -3.72 -7.78
C ALA A 334 3.16 -4.76 -8.91
N TYR A 335 2.07 -5.52 -9.08
CA TYR A 335 1.87 -6.39 -10.24
C TYR A 335 1.79 -5.59 -11.53
N GLY A 336 1.00 -4.52 -11.55
CA GLY A 336 0.93 -3.61 -12.70
C GLY A 336 2.31 -3.07 -13.07
N LEU A 337 3.02 -2.57 -12.07
CA LEU A 337 4.36 -2.01 -12.26
C LEU A 337 5.35 -3.05 -12.81
N GLY A 338 5.45 -4.23 -12.19
CA GLY A 338 6.32 -5.30 -12.65
C GLY A 338 5.93 -5.86 -14.02
N ALA A 339 4.65 -5.79 -14.36
CA ALA A 339 4.15 -6.20 -15.67
C ALA A 339 4.53 -5.22 -16.78
N MET A 340 4.30 -3.90 -16.63
CA MET A 340 4.40 -2.94 -17.73
C MET A 340 4.85 -1.54 -17.29
N GLY A 341 5.50 -1.37 -16.15
CA GLY A 341 5.91 -0.06 -15.64
C GLY A 341 4.72 0.88 -15.39
N GLU A 342 4.84 2.16 -15.75
CA GLU A 342 3.79 3.18 -15.60
C GLU A 342 2.47 2.75 -16.27
N ALA A 343 2.53 2.20 -17.48
CA ALA A 343 1.34 1.73 -18.18
C ALA A 343 0.62 0.59 -17.45
N GLY A 344 1.36 -0.28 -16.75
CA GLY A 344 0.77 -1.36 -15.96
C GLY A 344 0.08 -0.85 -14.70
N VAL A 345 0.64 0.16 -14.04
CA VAL A 345 -0.02 0.83 -12.90
C VAL A 345 -1.29 1.54 -13.36
N THR A 346 -1.21 2.24 -14.50
CA THR A 346 -2.39 2.88 -15.10
C THR A 346 -3.48 1.87 -15.42
N SER A 347 -3.11 0.72 -16.01
CA SER A 347 -4.06 -0.37 -16.31
C SER A 347 -4.69 -0.93 -15.03
N CYS A 348 -3.90 -1.12 -13.97
CA CYS A 348 -4.41 -1.54 -12.66
C CYS A 348 -5.49 -0.57 -12.13
N LEU A 349 -5.21 0.73 -12.15
CA LEU A 349 -6.16 1.75 -11.69
C LEU A 349 -7.42 1.81 -12.56
N GLN A 350 -7.28 1.68 -13.87
CA GLN A 350 -8.40 1.65 -14.81
C GLN A 350 -9.30 0.44 -14.61
N LEU A 351 -8.73 -0.75 -14.38
CA LEU A 351 -9.48 -1.96 -14.08
C LEU A 351 -10.30 -1.80 -12.80
N LEU A 352 -9.66 -1.39 -11.71
CA LEU A 352 -10.34 -1.17 -10.43
C LEU A 352 -11.48 -0.14 -10.57
N HIS A 353 -11.23 0.96 -11.26
CA HIS A 353 -12.24 2.00 -11.46
C HIS A 353 -13.43 1.49 -12.27
N LYS A 354 -13.17 0.79 -13.39
CA LYS A 354 -14.23 0.23 -14.24
C LYS A 354 -15.08 -0.79 -13.50
N GLU A 355 -14.45 -1.68 -12.73
CA GLU A 355 -15.14 -2.68 -11.94
C GLU A 355 -15.97 -2.05 -10.81
N LEU A 356 -15.42 -1.02 -10.13
CA LEU A 356 -16.13 -0.26 -9.11
C LEU A 356 -17.38 0.42 -9.69
N ASP A 357 -17.25 1.18 -10.77
CA ASP A 357 -18.36 1.88 -11.42
C ASP A 357 -19.45 0.90 -11.91
N THR A 358 -19.03 -0.20 -12.53
CA THR A 358 -19.94 -1.24 -13.02
C THR A 358 -20.68 -1.92 -11.86
N SER A 359 -19.99 -2.24 -10.78
CA SER A 359 -20.60 -2.90 -9.61
C SER A 359 -21.57 -1.98 -8.88
N MET A 360 -21.25 -0.68 -8.77
CA MET A 360 -22.19 0.32 -8.26
C MET A 360 -23.48 0.34 -9.09
N ALA A 361 -23.38 0.30 -10.42
CA ALA A 361 -24.52 0.29 -11.30
C ALA A 361 -25.41 -0.97 -11.07
N PHE A 362 -24.81 -2.16 -10.95
CA PHE A 362 -25.56 -3.39 -10.64
C PHE A 362 -26.20 -3.35 -9.25
N CYS A 363 -25.66 -2.60 -8.30
CA CYS A 363 -26.24 -2.38 -6.98
C CYS A 363 -27.27 -1.23 -6.95
N GLY A 364 -27.53 -0.57 -8.09
CA GLY A 364 -28.48 0.55 -8.19
C GLY A 364 -27.99 1.82 -7.49
N ARG A 365 -26.69 2.09 -7.50
CA ARG A 365 -26.08 3.27 -6.89
C ARG A 365 -25.37 4.13 -7.93
N THR A 366 -25.69 5.42 -7.96
CA THR A 366 -25.08 6.37 -8.90
C THR A 366 -23.96 7.19 -8.28
N ASN A 367 -23.87 7.24 -6.94
CA ASN A 367 -22.83 7.99 -6.24
C ASN A 367 -22.23 7.13 -5.12
N ILE A 368 -20.91 7.00 -5.12
CA ILE A 368 -20.19 6.25 -4.08
C ILE A 368 -20.50 6.78 -2.67
N GLN A 369 -20.71 8.08 -2.51
CA GLN A 369 -21.02 8.72 -1.23
C GLN A 369 -22.36 8.25 -0.62
N THR A 370 -23.27 7.72 -1.44
CA THR A 370 -24.58 7.21 -1.00
C THR A 370 -24.59 5.68 -0.82
N VAL A 371 -23.45 5.04 -1.01
CA VAL A 371 -23.31 3.60 -0.81
C VAL A 371 -23.17 3.30 0.68
N ASP A 372 -23.92 2.33 1.14
CA ASP A 372 -23.95 1.80 2.51
C ASP A 372 -24.15 0.28 2.51
N GLN A 373 -24.23 -0.33 3.68
CA GLN A 373 -24.42 -1.79 3.85
C GLN A 373 -25.68 -2.36 3.17
N SER A 374 -26.67 -1.53 2.82
CA SER A 374 -27.90 -1.99 2.16
C SER A 374 -27.68 -2.63 0.79
N ILE A 375 -26.52 -2.41 0.16
CA ILE A 375 -26.11 -3.06 -1.08
C ILE A 375 -25.57 -4.48 -0.87
N LEU A 376 -25.36 -4.89 0.38
CA LEU A 376 -24.82 -6.20 0.74
C LEU A 376 -25.95 -7.12 1.24
N VAL A 377 -25.78 -8.43 1.04
CA VAL A 377 -26.70 -9.44 1.58
C VAL A 377 -26.44 -9.62 3.07
N PRO A 378 -27.43 -9.42 3.94
CA PRO A 378 -27.25 -9.61 5.39
C PRO A 378 -26.76 -11.02 5.73
N GLY A 379 -25.87 -11.13 6.72
CA GLY A 379 -25.28 -12.41 7.15
C GLY A 379 -24.10 -12.89 6.29
N THR A 380 -23.74 -12.18 5.20
CA THR A 380 -22.54 -12.50 4.40
C THR A 380 -21.30 -11.71 4.81
N PHE A 381 -21.42 -10.83 5.78
CA PHE A 381 -20.32 -10.01 6.33
C PHE A 381 -20.44 -9.93 7.86
N HIS A 382 -19.32 -9.61 8.51
CA HIS A 382 -19.29 -9.37 9.96
C HIS A 382 -19.84 -7.96 10.26
N SER A 383 -20.56 -7.83 11.38
CA SER A 383 -21.21 -6.58 11.84
C SER A 383 -20.60 -6.12 13.18
#